data_0d3ddf8b1d24b7804da5b57b3abbaf27
#
_entry.id   0d3ddf8b1d24b7804da5b57b3abbaf27
#
_cell.length_a   1.000
_cell.length_b   1.000
_cell.length_c   1.000
_cell.angle_alpha   90.00
_cell.angle_beta   90.00
_cell.angle_gamma   90.00
#
_symmetry.space_group_name_H-M   'P 1'
#
loop_
_entity.id
_entity.type
_entity.pdbx_description
1 polymer ?
#
loop_
_entity_poly.entity_id
_entity_poly.type
_entity_poly.pdbx_seq_one_letter_code
_entity_poly.pdbx_strand_id
1 'polypeptide(L)'
;FLAFWAVNDRLEPERMMGQLSAMKEMGFHGTVFHPRYYPGIPAYMSEAYLDLLSRLILHAKEIGLQFWIYDENGWPSGSADGRVLEHFPDSRCRWMQYENGRVEWHEVHQFNTFDREEMKYFVGTVYDGYRLGLHPEAFDYVTGFFSDEVGFLYGHGVSIKNGGVPWCEEA
;
A
#
# COMPACT_ATOMS: atom_id res chain seq x y z
N PHE A 1 -18.14 -8.61 -8.46
CA PHE A 1 -17.84 -7.36 -7.79
C PHE A 1 -16.92 -7.62 -6.61
N LEU A 2 -15.90 -6.75 -6.39
CA LEU A 2 -15.05 -6.73 -5.20
C LEU A 2 -15.50 -5.58 -4.29
N ALA A 3 -15.58 -5.82 -2.99
CA ALA A 3 -15.74 -4.76 -2.02
C ALA A 3 -14.39 -4.08 -1.76
N PHE A 4 -14.28 -2.77 -1.94
CA PHE A 4 -13.12 -2.02 -1.50
C PHE A 4 -13.27 -1.73 0.00
N TRP A 5 -12.59 -2.53 0.83
CA TRP A 5 -12.81 -2.58 2.28
C TRP A 5 -11.77 -1.74 3.02
N ALA A 6 -12.03 -0.45 3.12
CA ALA A 6 -11.19 0.46 3.89
C ALA A 6 -11.39 0.23 5.41
N VAL A 7 -10.33 -0.18 6.10
CA VAL A 7 -10.32 -0.37 7.56
C VAL A 7 -9.53 0.75 8.22
N ASN A 8 -10.20 1.51 9.07
CA ASN A 8 -9.66 2.70 9.73
C ASN A 8 -9.91 2.73 11.25
N ASP A 9 -10.25 1.58 11.81
CA ASP A 9 -10.46 1.37 13.25
C ASP A 9 -9.52 0.26 13.73
N ARG A 10 -9.55 -0.06 15.02
CA ARG A 10 -8.90 -1.22 15.60
C ARG A 10 -9.21 -2.47 14.81
N LEU A 11 -8.19 -3.28 14.53
CA LEU A 11 -8.39 -4.55 13.84
C LEU A 11 -8.85 -5.62 14.85
N GLU A 12 -10.15 -5.88 14.89
CA GLU A 12 -10.78 -6.87 15.77
C GLU A 12 -11.21 -8.09 14.95
N PRO A 13 -10.54 -9.25 15.08
CA PRO A 13 -10.74 -10.39 14.18
C PRO A 13 -12.19 -10.84 14.05
N GLU A 14 -12.92 -10.99 15.16
CA GLU A 14 -14.30 -11.50 15.15
C GLU A 14 -15.25 -10.55 14.44
N ARG A 15 -15.10 -9.23 14.68
CA ARG A 15 -15.88 -8.19 13.98
C ARG A 15 -15.57 -8.18 12.49
N MET A 16 -14.30 -8.31 12.14
CA MET A 16 -13.83 -8.30 10.75
C MET A 16 -14.29 -9.56 9.99
N MET A 17 -14.24 -10.74 10.61
CA MET A 17 -14.81 -11.97 10.03
C MET A 17 -16.33 -11.84 9.80
N GLY A 18 -17.05 -11.21 10.72
CA GLY A 18 -18.47 -10.90 10.53
C GLY A 18 -18.74 -9.98 9.33
N GLN A 19 -17.86 -9.00 9.10
CA GLN A 19 -17.95 -8.14 7.91
C GLN A 19 -17.68 -8.90 6.61
N LEU A 20 -16.69 -9.82 6.59
CA LEU A 20 -16.44 -10.67 5.42
C LEU A 20 -17.64 -11.57 5.12
N SER A 21 -18.25 -12.18 6.14
CA SER A 21 -19.46 -12.99 5.97
C SER A 21 -20.62 -12.16 5.42
N ALA A 22 -20.84 -10.95 5.94
CA ALA A 22 -21.87 -10.05 5.42
C ALA A 22 -21.62 -9.63 3.96
N MET A 23 -20.36 -9.37 3.55
CA MET A 23 -20.03 -9.12 2.14
C MET A 23 -20.39 -10.30 1.27
N LYS A 24 -20.09 -11.53 1.70
CA LYS A 24 -20.47 -12.74 0.98
C LYS A 24 -21.97 -12.89 0.82
N GLU A 25 -22.74 -12.67 1.90
CA GLU A 25 -24.22 -12.72 1.90
C GLU A 25 -24.82 -11.66 0.99
N MET A 26 -24.21 -10.48 0.89
CA MET A 26 -24.62 -9.42 -0.06
C MET A 26 -24.25 -9.71 -1.51
N GLY A 27 -23.59 -10.83 -1.81
CA GLY A 27 -23.26 -11.25 -3.17
C GLY A 27 -21.93 -10.71 -3.73
N PHE A 28 -21.05 -10.16 -2.88
CA PHE A 28 -19.69 -9.84 -3.33
C PHE A 28 -18.90 -11.12 -3.63
N HIS A 29 -18.07 -11.07 -4.66
CA HIS A 29 -17.19 -12.18 -5.04
C HIS A 29 -15.87 -12.15 -4.28
N GLY A 30 -15.47 -10.98 -3.77
CA GLY A 30 -14.24 -10.79 -3.04
C GLY A 30 -14.16 -9.41 -2.40
N THR A 31 -13.05 -9.19 -1.73
CA THR A 31 -12.72 -7.91 -1.09
C THR A 31 -11.28 -7.49 -1.36
N VAL A 32 -11.04 -6.18 -1.37
CA VAL A 32 -9.70 -5.59 -1.28
C VAL A 32 -9.56 -5.06 0.14
N PHE A 33 -8.78 -5.75 0.95
CA PHE A 33 -8.47 -5.33 2.32
C PHE A 33 -7.51 -4.15 2.28
N HIS A 34 -7.98 -2.96 2.69
CA HIS A 34 -7.21 -1.73 2.66
C HIS A 34 -7.06 -1.13 4.06
N PRO A 35 -5.89 -1.28 4.71
CA PRO A 35 -5.57 -0.50 5.90
C PRO A 35 -5.57 1.00 5.54
N ARG A 36 -6.46 1.79 6.14
CA ARG A 36 -6.60 3.20 5.80
C ARG A 36 -6.40 4.08 7.00
N TYR A 37 -5.13 4.31 7.35
CA TYR A 37 -4.75 5.10 8.52
C TYR A 37 -5.42 4.60 9.81
N TYR A 38 -5.47 3.26 9.97
CA TYR A 38 -5.98 2.68 11.21
C TYR A 38 -5.02 2.97 12.38
N PRO A 39 -5.46 2.89 13.66
CA PRO A 39 -4.63 3.35 14.79
C PRO A 39 -3.39 2.47 15.10
N GLY A 40 -2.98 1.59 14.20
CA GLY A 40 -1.78 0.76 14.34
C GLY A 40 -1.88 -0.30 15.46
N ILE A 41 -3.06 -0.85 15.68
CA ILE A 41 -3.29 -1.89 16.68
C ILE A 41 -3.99 -3.08 16.03
N PRO A 42 -3.21 -4.17 15.77
CA PRO A 42 -1.75 -4.31 15.92
C PRO A 42 -0.96 -3.44 14.94
N ALA A 43 0.32 -3.20 15.20
CA ALA A 43 1.15 -2.36 14.33
C ALA A 43 1.24 -2.95 12.92
N TYR A 44 1.16 -2.10 11.90
CA TYR A 44 1.25 -2.51 10.48
C TYR A 44 2.49 -3.36 10.23
N MET A 45 2.33 -4.47 9.50
CA MET A 45 3.39 -5.44 9.18
C MET A 45 4.08 -6.07 10.40
N SER A 46 3.53 -5.96 11.61
CA SER A 46 3.98 -6.75 12.76
C SER A 46 3.53 -8.21 12.67
N GLU A 47 4.18 -9.11 13.41
CA GLU A 47 3.77 -10.51 13.53
C GLU A 47 2.27 -10.62 13.89
N ALA A 48 1.82 -9.87 14.89
CA ALA A 48 0.42 -9.87 15.32
C ALA A 48 -0.54 -9.37 14.22
N TYR A 49 -0.12 -8.42 13.38
CA TYR A 49 -0.88 -7.97 12.21
C TYR A 49 -0.97 -9.08 11.15
N LEU A 50 0.14 -9.74 10.86
CA LEU A 50 0.21 -10.81 9.86
C LEU A 50 -0.55 -12.06 10.30
N ASP A 51 -0.51 -12.40 11.59
CA ASP A 51 -1.31 -13.48 12.18
C ASP A 51 -2.81 -13.17 12.08
N LEU A 52 -3.21 -11.95 12.44
CA LEU A 52 -4.60 -11.50 12.30
C LEU A 52 -5.05 -11.60 10.85
N LEU A 53 -4.25 -11.08 9.93
CA LEU A 53 -4.58 -11.10 8.50
C LEU A 53 -4.66 -12.52 7.96
N SER A 54 -3.77 -13.43 8.40
CA SER A 54 -3.83 -14.85 8.05
C SER A 54 -5.17 -15.48 8.45
N ARG A 55 -5.67 -15.18 9.64
CA ARG A 55 -6.99 -15.64 10.12
C ARG A 55 -8.14 -15.11 9.26
N LEU A 56 -8.09 -13.83 8.86
CA LEU A 56 -9.11 -13.23 7.99
C LEU A 56 -9.12 -13.86 6.60
N ILE A 57 -7.93 -14.10 6.04
CA ILE A 57 -7.79 -14.74 4.71
C ILE A 57 -8.31 -16.17 4.75
N LEU A 58 -7.97 -16.93 5.79
CA LEU A 58 -8.45 -18.31 5.94
C LEU A 58 -9.98 -18.35 6.14
N HIS A 59 -10.56 -17.41 6.89
CA HIS A 59 -12.01 -17.29 6.99
C HIS A 59 -12.65 -16.94 5.63
N ALA A 60 -12.05 -16.00 4.88
CA ALA A 60 -12.51 -15.69 3.52
C ALA A 60 -12.47 -16.93 2.59
N LYS A 61 -11.43 -17.76 2.73
CA LYS A 61 -11.32 -19.04 2.02
C LYS A 61 -12.47 -19.99 2.38
N GLU A 62 -12.79 -20.17 3.66
CA GLU A 62 -13.88 -21.04 4.12
C GLU A 62 -15.22 -20.64 3.51
N ILE A 63 -15.52 -19.33 3.44
CA ILE A 63 -16.79 -18.84 2.89
C ILE A 63 -16.75 -18.61 1.38
N GLY A 64 -15.63 -18.90 0.70
CA GLY A 64 -15.46 -18.74 -0.74
C GLY A 64 -15.50 -17.28 -1.21
N LEU A 65 -14.89 -16.38 -0.46
CA LEU A 65 -14.75 -14.96 -0.78
C LEU A 65 -13.30 -14.67 -1.19
N GLN A 66 -13.05 -14.20 -2.42
CA GLN A 66 -11.71 -13.82 -2.86
C GLN A 66 -11.12 -12.73 -1.96
N PHE A 67 -9.82 -12.82 -1.68
CA PHE A 67 -9.14 -11.87 -0.82
C PHE A 67 -7.96 -11.21 -1.55
N TRP A 68 -8.04 -9.90 -1.68
CA TRP A 68 -6.99 -9.05 -2.23
C TRP A 68 -6.39 -8.20 -1.11
N ILE A 69 -5.10 -7.91 -1.19
CA ILE A 69 -4.39 -7.06 -0.24
C ILE A 69 -4.04 -5.74 -0.91
N TYR A 70 -4.40 -4.63 -0.28
CA TYR A 70 -3.88 -3.31 -0.61
C TYR A 70 -2.48 -3.16 -0.02
N ASP A 71 -1.52 -2.71 -0.80
CA ASP A 71 -0.10 -2.75 -0.49
C ASP A 71 0.42 -1.60 0.40
N GLU A 72 -0.48 -0.85 1.03
CA GLU A 72 -0.11 0.29 1.88
C GLU A 72 -1.02 0.42 3.11
N ASN A 73 -0.54 1.07 4.18
CA ASN A 73 -1.38 1.62 5.22
C ASN A 73 -1.63 3.10 4.94
N GLY A 74 -2.78 3.42 4.39
CA GLY A 74 -3.10 4.76 3.92
C GLY A 74 -3.10 4.86 2.40
N TRP A 75 -2.59 5.95 1.87
CA TRP A 75 -2.61 6.29 0.45
C TRP A 75 -1.69 7.50 0.17
N PRO A 76 -0.99 7.58 -0.97
CA PRO A 76 -0.85 6.56 -2.02
C PRO A 76 0.12 5.43 -1.65
N SER A 77 0.19 4.39 -2.51
CA SER A 77 1.15 3.29 -2.34
C SER A 77 2.59 3.74 -2.56
N GLY A 78 3.52 3.13 -1.81
CA GLY A 78 4.97 3.32 -1.99
C GLY A 78 5.73 3.76 -0.73
N SER A 79 5.03 4.14 0.36
CA SER A 79 5.68 4.59 1.60
C SER A 79 5.96 3.47 2.60
N ALA A 80 5.22 2.36 2.52
CA ALA A 80 5.21 1.31 3.52
C ALA A 80 4.93 1.84 4.94
N ASP A 81 3.86 2.66 5.09
CA ASP A 81 3.52 3.31 6.36
C ASP A 81 4.64 4.25 6.86
N GLY A 82 5.30 4.96 5.94
CA GLY A 82 6.40 5.88 6.23
C GLY A 82 7.79 5.25 6.36
N ARG A 83 7.90 3.91 6.38
CA ARG A 83 9.17 3.20 6.62
C ARG A 83 10.22 3.44 5.54
N VAL A 84 9.81 3.74 4.31
CA VAL A 84 10.76 4.08 3.25
C VAL A 84 11.53 5.35 3.63
N LEU A 85 10.85 6.41 4.08
CA LEU A 85 11.51 7.64 4.54
C LEU A 85 12.26 7.47 5.87
N GLU A 86 11.82 6.58 6.74
CA GLU A 86 12.57 6.25 7.95
C GLU A 86 13.91 5.57 7.62
N HIS A 87 13.93 4.71 6.60
CA HIS A 87 15.14 4.04 6.15
C HIS A 87 16.04 4.92 5.28
N PHE A 88 15.44 5.78 4.46
CA PHE A 88 16.11 6.74 3.58
C PHE A 88 15.77 8.19 3.97
N PRO A 89 16.26 8.69 5.11
CA PRO A 89 15.82 9.98 5.67
C PRO A 89 16.22 11.18 4.81
N ASP A 90 17.18 11.01 3.90
CA ASP A 90 17.63 12.04 2.97
C ASP A 90 16.97 11.96 1.60
N SER A 91 15.99 11.06 1.42
CA SER A 91 15.31 10.91 0.15
C SER A 91 14.66 12.19 -0.34
N ARG A 92 14.79 12.45 -1.63
CA ARG A 92 14.23 13.61 -2.31
C ARG A 92 13.65 13.21 -3.66
N CYS A 93 12.40 13.60 -3.88
CA CYS A 93 11.87 13.65 -5.24
C CYS A 93 12.33 14.93 -5.91
N ARG A 94 12.85 14.80 -7.12
CA ARG A 94 13.33 15.91 -7.97
C ARG A 94 12.59 15.95 -9.27
N TRP A 95 12.34 17.16 -9.77
CA TRP A 95 11.74 17.34 -11.08
C TRP A 95 12.27 18.60 -11.78
N MET A 96 12.16 18.59 -13.09
CA MET A 96 12.37 19.76 -13.93
C MET A 96 11.02 20.34 -14.32
N GLN A 97 10.93 21.65 -14.36
CA GLN A 97 9.76 22.37 -14.85
C GLN A 97 10.19 23.56 -15.72
N TYR A 98 9.49 23.77 -16.83
CA TYR A 98 9.74 24.93 -17.67
C TYR A 98 8.90 26.09 -17.17
N GLU A 99 9.58 27.11 -16.62
CA GLU A 99 8.95 28.29 -16.06
C GLU A 99 9.68 29.55 -16.52
N ASN A 100 8.93 30.60 -16.85
CA ASN A 100 9.47 31.92 -17.21
C ASN A 100 10.58 31.89 -18.28
N GLY A 101 10.47 30.99 -19.27
CA GLY A 101 11.40 30.89 -20.40
C GLY A 101 12.65 30.07 -20.11
N ARG A 102 12.75 29.37 -18.99
CA ARG A 102 13.91 28.52 -18.61
C ARG A 102 13.46 27.24 -17.89
N VAL A 103 14.36 26.28 -17.81
CA VAL A 103 14.18 25.05 -17.03
C VAL A 103 14.62 25.35 -15.58
N GLU A 104 13.70 25.12 -14.64
CA GLU A 104 13.97 25.20 -13.21
C GLU A 104 14.00 23.81 -12.61
N TRP A 105 14.84 23.64 -11.59
CA TRP A 105 14.95 22.41 -10.79
C TRP A 105 14.23 22.60 -9.48
N HIS A 106 13.43 21.59 -9.12
CA HIS A 106 12.71 21.54 -7.88
C HIS A 106 13.01 20.26 -7.13
N GLU A 107 12.90 20.29 -5.80
CA GLU A 107 12.99 19.09 -4.97
C GLU A 107 12.06 19.17 -3.77
N VAL A 108 11.67 18.02 -3.25
CA VAL A 108 10.87 17.89 -2.02
C VAL A 108 11.32 16.66 -1.24
N HIS A 109 11.27 16.75 0.08
CA HIS A 109 11.51 15.63 0.99
C HIS A 109 10.33 14.66 0.93
N GLN A 110 10.50 13.61 0.16
CA GLN A 110 9.51 12.55 -0.05
C GLN A 110 10.24 11.32 -0.57
N PHE A 111 9.71 10.11 -0.28
CA PHE A 111 10.22 8.88 -0.89
C PHE A 111 10.13 8.97 -2.41
N ASN A 112 11.14 8.45 -3.08
CA ASN A 112 11.29 8.59 -4.54
C ASN A 112 10.93 7.28 -5.24
N THR A 113 9.78 7.24 -5.91
CA THR A 113 9.31 6.05 -6.65
C THR A 113 10.16 5.72 -7.89
N PHE A 114 11.08 6.60 -8.29
CA PHE A 114 12.04 6.34 -9.35
C PHE A 114 13.41 5.88 -8.82
N ASP A 115 13.63 5.94 -7.50
CA ASP A 115 14.83 5.39 -6.90
C ASP A 115 14.69 3.88 -6.71
N ARG A 116 15.63 3.14 -7.30
CA ARG A 116 15.63 1.68 -7.32
C ARG A 116 15.76 1.08 -5.91
N GLU A 117 16.62 1.63 -5.07
CA GLU A 117 16.88 1.08 -3.74
C GLU A 117 15.72 1.37 -2.79
N GLU A 118 15.09 2.52 -2.90
CA GLU A 118 13.87 2.85 -2.16
C GLU A 118 12.72 1.93 -2.55
N MET A 119 12.50 1.71 -3.85
CA MET A 119 11.43 0.82 -4.31
C MET A 119 11.73 -0.64 -4.04
N LYS A 120 12.98 -1.06 -4.06
CA LYS A 120 13.38 -2.40 -3.62
C LYS A 120 13.12 -2.60 -2.13
N TYR A 121 13.39 -1.58 -1.29
CA TYR A 121 13.07 -1.61 0.13
C TYR A 121 11.54 -1.68 0.35
N PHE A 122 10.76 -0.89 -0.38
CA PHE A 122 9.30 -0.95 -0.34
C PHE A 122 8.78 -2.36 -0.69
N VAL A 123 9.23 -2.93 -1.81
CA VAL A 123 8.84 -4.29 -2.24
C VAL A 123 9.22 -5.33 -1.20
N GLY A 124 10.46 -5.28 -0.68
CA GLY A 124 10.92 -6.19 0.36
C GLY A 124 10.12 -6.06 1.67
N THR A 125 9.81 -4.83 2.07
CA THR A 125 9.06 -4.58 3.30
C THR A 125 7.59 -5.03 3.20
N VAL A 126 6.95 -4.78 2.08
CA VAL A 126 5.51 -5.03 1.90
C VAL A 126 5.27 -6.40 1.27
N TYR A 127 5.68 -6.61 0.04
CA TYR A 127 5.32 -7.83 -0.70
C TYR A 127 6.05 -9.08 -0.15
N ASP A 128 7.36 -8.98 0.09
CA ASP A 128 8.09 -10.06 0.75
C ASP A 128 7.69 -10.20 2.22
N GLY A 129 7.36 -9.09 2.88
CA GLY A 129 6.81 -9.11 4.22
C GLY A 129 5.53 -9.93 4.33
N TYR A 130 4.56 -9.74 3.43
CA TYR A 130 3.35 -10.58 3.36
C TYR A 130 3.69 -12.03 2.98
N ARG A 131 4.54 -12.24 1.97
CA ARG A 131 4.92 -13.57 1.51
C ARG A 131 5.57 -14.43 2.59
N LEU A 132 6.39 -13.81 3.43
CA LEU A 132 7.17 -14.51 4.47
C LEU A 132 6.44 -14.56 5.82
N GLY A 133 5.58 -13.59 6.09
CA GLY A 133 4.96 -13.42 7.41
C GLY A 133 3.53 -13.96 7.50
N LEU A 134 2.81 -14.11 6.39
CA LEU A 134 1.51 -14.77 6.42
C LEU A 134 1.66 -16.29 6.58
N HIS A 135 0.65 -16.92 7.19
CA HIS A 135 0.55 -18.38 7.15
C HIS A 135 0.57 -18.85 5.69
N PRO A 136 1.35 -19.91 5.32
CA PRO A 136 1.50 -20.33 3.92
C PRO A 136 0.17 -20.56 3.20
N GLU A 137 -0.76 -21.26 3.83
CA GLU A 137 -2.08 -21.51 3.27
C GLU A 137 -2.91 -20.23 3.05
N ALA A 138 -2.73 -19.21 3.90
CA ALA A 138 -3.36 -17.91 3.74
C ALA A 138 -2.75 -17.17 2.54
N PHE A 139 -1.42 -17.15 2.46
CA PHE A 139 -0.74 -16.49 1.34
C PHE A 139 -1.10 -17.14 -0.01
N ASP A 140 -1.17 -18.46 -0.09
CA ASP A 140 -1.58 -19.19 -1.29
C ASP A 140 -3.02 -18.85 -1.73
N TYR A 141 -3.87 -18.38 -0.82
CA TYR A 141 -5.23 -17.97 -1.13
C TYR A 141 -5.34 -16.49 -1.53
N VAL A 142 -4.34 -15.67 -1.28
CA VAL A 142 -4.33 -14.27 -1.73
C VAL A 142 -4.48 -14.22 -3.24
N THR A 143 -5.56 -13.59 -3.71
CA THR A 143 -5.88 -13.53 -5.15
C THR A 143 -4.97 -12.54 -5.88
N GLY A 144 -4.51 -11.50 -5.19
CA GLY A 144 -3.60 -10.50 -5.73
C GLY A 144 -3.40 -9.31 -4.81
N PHE A 145 -2.57 -8.39 -5.27
CA PHE A 145 -2.32 -7.11 -4.60
C PHE A 145 -2.95 -5.98 -5.40
N PHE A 146 -3.40 -4.96 -4.68
CA PHE A 146 -3.89 -3.73 -5.24
C PHE A 146 -2.93 -2.61 -4.86
N SER A 147 -2.34 -1.96 -5.86
CA SER A 147 -1.49 -0.79 -5.71
C SER A 147 -2.22 0.43 -6.24
N ASP A 148 -2.20 1.54 -5.52
CA ASP A 148 -3.02 2.72 -5.83
C ASP A 148 -2.16 3.97 -5.96
N GLU A 149 -2.32 4.62 -7.13
CA GLU A 149 -1.74 5.91 -7.45
C GLU A 149 -0.27 6.02 -7.03
N VAL A 150 0.54 4.99 -7.34
CA VAL A 150 1.99 5.00 -7.16
C VAL A 150 2.54 6.15 -7.97
N GLY A 151 2.48 7.32 -7.38
CA GLY A 151 2.70 8.57 -8.05
C GLY A 151 4.01 9.22 -7.64
N PHE A 152 4.66 9.77 -8.62
CA PHE A 152 5.72 10.73 -8.38
C PHE A 152 5.09 12.05 -7.92
N LEU A 153 5.51 12.55 -6.75
CA LEU A 153 5.11 13.87 -6.21
C LEU A 153 3.61 14.04 -5.97
N TYR A 154 2.98 13.01 -5.43
CA TYR A 154 1.59 13.12 -5.01
C TYR A 154 1.40 14.28 -4.02
N GLY A 155 0.39 15.11 -4.27
CA GLY A 155 0.06 16.26 -3.42
C GLY A 155 0.83 17.54 -3.70
N HIS A 156 1.85 17.53 -4.55
CA HIS A 156 2.64 18.72 -4.88
C HIS A 156 2.24 19.43 -6.18
N GLY A 157 1.14 19.01 -6.81
CA GLY A 157 0.63 19.65 -8.03
C GLY A 157 1.52 19.49 -9.26
N VAL A 158 2.57 18.68 -9.15
CA VAL A 158 3.47 18.37 -10.28
C VAL A 158 2.77 17.35 -11.17
N SER A 159 2.52 17.73 -12.39
CA SER A 159 1.96 16.83 -13.40
C SER A 159 2.58 17.16 -14.76
N ILE A 160 2.51 16.20 -15.67
CA ILE A 160 2.85 16.42 -17.08
C ILE A 160 2.04 17.59 -17.67
N LYS A 161 0.82 17.79 -17.19
CA LYS A 161 -0.04 18.93 -17.60
C LYS A 161 0.54 20.30 -17.22
N ASN A 162 1.32 20.36 -16.15
CA ASN A 162 1.99 21.56 -15.68
C ASN A 162 3.45 21.65 -16.17
N GLY A 163 3.86 20.75 -17.07
CA GLY A 163 5.21 20.74 -17.64
C GLY A 163 6.29 20.21 -16.70
N GLY A 164 5.90 19.58 -15.57
CA GLY A 164 6.84 18.94 -14.66
C GLY A 164 7.28 17.57 -15.19
N VAL A 165 8.59 17.33 -15.24
CA VAL A 165 9.19 16.05 -15.64
C VAL A 165 9.97 15.49 -14.47
N PRO A 166 9.62 14.29 -13.97
CA PRO A 166 10.37 13.62 -12.91
C PRO A 166 11.84 13.44 -13.29
N TRP A 167 12.71 13.49 -12.29
CA TRP A 167 14.13 13.25 -12.48
C TRP A 167 14.69 12.31 -11.41
N CYS A 168 15.52 11.34 -11.81
CA CYS A 168 16.45 10.64 -10.95
C CYS A 168 17.79 10.47 -11.65
N GLU A 169 18.86 10.21 -10.89
CA GLU A 169 20.22 10.07 -11.44
C GLU A 169 20.41 8.81 -12.27
N GLU A 170 19.50 7.82 -12.12
CA GLU A 170 19.55 6.53 -12.82
C GLU A 170 18.62 6.45 -14.05
N ALA A 171 17.91 7.51 -14.38
CA ALA A 171 16.95 7.55 -15.50
C ALA A 171 17.57 7.95 -16.82
#